data_11e74438fc2fe7c0d6cbfa817339decb
#
_entry.id   11e74438fc2fe7c0d6cbfa817339decb
#
_cell.length_a   1.000
_cell.length_b   1.000
_cell.length_c   1.000
_cell.angle_alpha   90.00
_cell.angle_beta   90.00
_cell.angle_gamma   90.00
#
_symmetry.space_group_name_H-M   'P 1'
#
loop_
_entity.id
_entity.type
_entity.pdbx_description
1 polymer ?
#
loop_
_entity_poly.entity_id
_entity_poly.type
_entity_poly.pdbx_seq_one_letter_code
_entity_poly.pdbx_strand_id
1 'polypeptide(L)'
;TLEARGTSLTQTVEVRGDPLLSLTQAMYEEREVYLLELIAIGRRIDAARPDLGCGRNTGGSDDDAGLCQIQSQTRQLMEALGGRQVRPGSLHPPTPEHTRRKLAIEDRLDRILSSARDDR
;
A
#
# COMPACT_ATOMS: atom_id res chain seq x y z
N THR A 1 -16.47 -25.45 2.95
CA THR A 1 -16.82 -26.69 3.67
C THR A 1 -18.32 -26.77 3.82
N LEU A 2 -18.90 -27.88 3.44
CA LEU A 2 -20.33 -28.15 3.56
C LEU A 2 -20.53 -29.33 4.53
N GLU A 3 -21.36 -29.12 5.55
CA GLU A 3 -21.72 -30.19 6.49
C GLU A 3 -23.20 -30.50 6.38
N ALA A 4 -23.53 -31.80 6.27
CA ALA A 4 -24.91 -32.28 6.24
C ALA A 4 -24.98 -33.66 6.90
N ARG A 5 -25.88 -33.85 7.88
CA ARG A 5 -26.12 -35.13 8.58
C ARG A 5 -24.82 -35.75 9.14
N GLY A 6 -23.93 -34.94 9.72
CA GLY A 6 -22.68 -35.42 10.28
C GLY A 6 -21.60 -35.75 9.25
N THR A 7 -21.84 -35.48 7.97
CA THR A 7 -20.85 -35.67 6.92
C THR A 7 -20.30 -34.32 6.51
N SER A 8 -18.96 -34.18 6.47
CA SER A 8 -18.27 -32.99 6.05
C SER A 8 -17.70 -33.17 4.66
N LEU A 9 -18.01 -32.27 3.75
CA LEU A 9 -17.49 -32.25 2.39
C LEU A 9 -16.71 -30.95 2.16
N THR A 10 -15.50 -31.07 1.62
CA THR A 10 -14.64 -29.96 1.31
C THR A 10 -14.35 -29.97 -0.18
N GLN A 11 -14.54 -28.81 -0.81
CA GLN A 11 -14.24 -28.63 -2.22
C GLN A 11 -13.32 -27.43 -2.40
N THR A 12 -12.26 -27.62 -3.18
CA THR A 12 -11.35 -26.55 -3.53
C THR A 12 -11.86 -25.82 -4.76
N VAL A 13 -11.97 -24.49 -4.66
CA VAL A 13 -12.38 -23.64 -5.77
C VAL A 13 -11.20 -22.80 -6.21
N GLU A 14 -10.88 -22.86 -7.51
CA GLU A 14 -9.85 -22.00 -8.09
C GLU A 14 -10.47 -20.68 -8.50
N VAL A 15 -9.91 -19.58 -7.98
CA VAL A 15 -10.33 -18.24 -8.36
C VAL A 15 -9.40 -17.73 -9.44
N ARG A 16 -9.94 -17.41 -10.60
CA ARG A 16 -9.19 -16.92 -11.76
C ARG A 16 -9.61 -15.48 -12.07
N GLY A 17 -8.68 -14.71 -12.65
CA GLY A 17 -9.00 -13.39 -13.16
C GLY A 17 -9.96 -13.46 -14.35
N ASP A 18 -10.62 -12.34 -14.61
CA ASP A 18 -11.54 -12.23 -15.76
C ASP A 18 -10.74 -12.33 -17.06
N PRO A 19 -11.03 -13.34 -17.91
CA PRO A 19 -10.29 -13.50 -19.17
C PRO A 19 -10.48 -12.33 -20.14
N LEU A 20 -11.55 -11.53 -19.99
CA LEU A 20 -11.77 -10.35 -20.83
C LEU A 20 -10.79 -9.22 -20.54
N LEU A 21 -10.15 -9.22 -19.38
CA LEU A 21 -9.19 -8.18 -19.00
C LEU A 21 -7.78 -8.45 -19.52
N SER A 22 -7.52 -9.62 -20.10
CA SER A 22 -6.20 -10.01 -20.64
C SER A 22 -5.07 -9.90 -19.62
N LEU A 23 -5.38 -10.09 -18.33
CA LEU A 23 -4.40 -10.02 -17.25
C LEU A 23 -3.93 -11.42 -16.88
N THR A 24 -2.62 -11.57 -16.68
CA THR A 24 -2.01 -12.83 -16.25
C THR A 24 -1.97 -12.92 -14.72
N GLN A 25 -1.80 -14.13 -14.20
CA GLN A 25 -1.61 -14.33 -12.77
C GLN A 25 -0.39 -13.57 -12.25
N ALA A 26 0.69 -13.53 -13.03
CA ALA A 26 1.89 -12.76 -12.68
C ALA A 26 1.60 -11.27 -12.53
N MET A 27 0.73 -10.71 -13.37
CA MET A 27 0.33 -9.30 -13.28
C MET A 27 -0.46 -9.02 -11.99
N TYR A 28 -1.36 -9.93 -11.58
CA TYR A 28 -2.08 -9.79 -10.31
C TYR A 28 -1.13 -9.86 -9.13
N GLU A 29 -0.17 -10.76 -9.16
CA GLU A 29 0.84 -10.92 -8.09
C GLU A 29 1.73 -9.68 -7.99
N GLU A 30 2.16 -9.14 -9.12
CA GLU A 30 2.96 -7.91 -9.16
C GLU A 30 2.21 -6.74 -8.53
N ARG A 31 0.93 -6.59 -8.85
CA ARG A 31 0.07 -5.57 -8.26
C ARG A 31 -0.06 -5.77 -6.75
N GLU A 32 -0.28 -6.99 -6.31
CA GLU A 32 -0.40 -7.31 -4.88
C GLU A 32 0.88 -6.96 -4.12
N VAL A 33 2.04 -7.37 -4.63
CA VAL A 33 3.33 -7.05 -4.00
C VAL A 33 3.52 -5.54 -3.88
N TYR A 34 3.21 -4.80 -4.93
CA TYR A 34 3.31 -3.34 -4.92
C TYR A 34 2.42 -2.71 -3.84
N LEU A 35 1.16 -3.14 -3.74
CA LEU A 35 0.24 -2.63 -2.73
C LEU A 35 0.68 -2.98 -1.31
N LEU A 36 1.21 -4.18 -1.09
CA LEU A 36 1.75 -4.59 0.20
C LEU A 36 2.97 -3.76 0.59
N GLU A 37 3.82 -3.40 -0.36
CA GLU A 37 4.96 -2.53 -0.11
C GLU A 37 4.51 -1.10 0.27
N LEU A 38 3.44 -0.59 -0.35
CA LEU A 38 2.87 0.70 0.05
C LEU A 38 2.30 0.64 1.48
N ILE A 39 1.63 -0.44 1.83
CA ILE A 39 1.13 -0.65 3.20
C ILE A 39 2.29 -0.68 4.19
N ALA A 40 3.40 -1.33 3.83
CA ALA A 40 4.59 -1.40 4.67
C ALA A 40 5.19 -0.02 4.94
N ILE A 41 5.15 0.89 3.97
CA ILE A 41 5.57 2.29 4.18
C ILE A 41 4.74 2.94 5.29
N GLY A 42 3.42 2.81 5.24
CA GLY A 42 2.53 3.34 6.26
C GLY A 42 2.83 2.77 7.65
N ARG A 43 3.06 1.46 7.72
CA ARG A 43 3.39 0.79 8.98
C ARG A 43 4.72 1.27 9.57
N ARG A 44 5.71 1.52 8.73
CA ARG A 44 7.01 2.06 9.18
C ARG A 44 6.86 3.44 9.80
N ILE A 45 6.03 4.28 9.19
CA ILE A 45 5.74 5.62 9.73
C ILE A 45 5.03 5.50 11.07
N ASP A 46 4.00 4.67 11.17
CA ASP A 46 3.25 4.48 12.40
C ASP A 46 4.12 3.94 13.54
N ALA A 47 5.04 3.02 13.22
CA ALA A 47 5.97 2.46 14.20
C ALA A 47 6.97 3.50 14.71
N ALA A 48 7.44 4.39 13.82
CA ALA A 48 8.41 5.42 14.17
C ALA A 48 7.76 6.61 14.88
N ARG A 49 6.54 6.97 14.48
CA ARG A 49 5.83 8.14 15.01
C ARG A 49 4.36 7.82 15.24
N PRO A 50 4.03 7.07 16.33
CA PRO A 50 2.64 6.67 16.61
C PRO A 50 1.68 7.84 16.78
N ASP A 51 2.17 8.98 17.24
CA ASP A 51 1.35 10.16 17.53
C ASP A 51 1.37 11.20 16.40
N LEU A 52 1.81 10.79 15.21
CA LEU A 52 1.88 11.69 14.06
C LEU A 52 0.48 12.15 13.64
N GLY A 53 0.20 13.43 13.81
CA GLY A 53 -1.09 14.03 13.49
C GLY A 53 -1.06 14.76 12.15
N CYS A 54 -1.27 14.03 11.06
CA CYS A 54 -1.34 14.64 9.73
C CYS A 54 -2.72 15.27 9.49
N GLY A 55 -2.72 16.39 8.79
CA GLY A 55 -3.97 17.11 8.49
C GLY A 55 -4.38 18.12 9.55
N ARG A 56 -3.65 18.20 10.65
CA ARG A 56 -3.83 19.24 11.66
C ARG A 56 -2.59 20.11 11.68
N ASN A 57 -2.78 21.42 11.83
CA ASN A 57 -1.67 22.35 11.95
C ASN A 57 -1.11 22.27 13.39
N THR A 58 -0.29 21.27 13.63
CA THR A 58 0.21 20.94 14.98
C THR A 58 1.58 21.53 15.29
N GLY A 59 2.15 22.34 14.40
CA GLY A 59 3.46 22.92 14.63
C GLY A 59 4.58 21.88 14.72
N GLY A 60 4.43 20.73 14.09
CA GLY A 60 5.42 19.67 14.10
C GLY A 60 6.72 20.06 13.40
N SER A 61 7.75 19.22 13.59
CA SER A 61 9.06 19.41 12.95
C SER A 61 8.98 19.25 11.43
N ASP A 62 10.05 19.64 10.73
CA ASP A 62 10.17 19.42 9.29
C ASP A 62 10.10 17.93 8.95
N ASP A 63 10.64 17.06 9.82
CA ASP A 63 10.55 15.61 9.65
C ASP A 63 9.11 15.13 9.73
N ASP A 64 8.32 15.66 10.65
CA ASP A 64 6.89 15.32 10.77
C ASP A 64 6.12 15.76 9.53
N ALA A 65 6.39 16.96 9.02
CA ALA A 65 5.79 17.44 7.77
C ALA A 65 6.18 16.55 6.59
N GLY A 66 7.43 16.12 6.53
CA GLY A 66 7.91 15.17 5.51
C GLY A 66 7.23 13.82 5.60
N LEU A 67 7.06 13.27 6.79
CA LEU A 67 6.34 12.01 7.00
C LEU A 67 4.87 12.12 6.60
N CYS A 68 4.21 13.21 6.93
CA CYS A 68 2.83 13.45 6.52
C CYS A 68 2.70 13.54 5.00
N GLN A 69 3.65 14.18 4.34
CA GLN A 69 3.69 14.23 2.88
C GLN A 69 3.88 12.85 2.26
N ILE A 70 4.74 12.02 2.84
CA ILE A 70 4.95 10.64 2.41
C ILE A 70 3.65 9.84 2.56
N GLN A 71 2.94 9.96 3.68
CA GLN A 71 1.66 9.30 3.88
C GLN A 71 0.65 9.70 2.79
N SER A 72 0.56 10.99 2.48
CA SER A 72 -0.34 11.48 1.45
C SER A 72 0.00 10.93 0.07
N GLN A 73 1.28 10.94 -0.30
CA GLN A 73 1.75 10.40 -1.58
C GLN A 73 1.51 8.90 -1.69
N THR A 74 1.75 8.17 -0.61
CA THR A 74 1.50 6.71 -0.54
C THR A 74 0.02 6.42 -0.74
N ARG A 75 -0.85 7.18 -0.09
CA ARG A 75 -2.30 7.03 -0.24
C ARG A 75 -2.73 7.29 -1.67
N GLN A 76 -2.19 8.32 -2.32
CA GLN A 76 -2.50 8.61 -3.72
C GLN A 76 -2.14 7.44 -4.65
N LEU A 77 -0.99 6.81 -4.44
CA LEU A 77 -0.60 5.63 -5.21
C LEU A 77 -1.52 4.43 -4.94
N MET A 78 -1.92 4.22 -3.69
CA MET A 78 -2.88 3.16 -3.36
C MET A 78 -4.23 3.40 -4.01
N GLU A 79 -4.73 4.63 -4.01
CA GLU A 79 -6.00 4.99 -4.63
C GLU A 79 -5.96 4.86 -6.15
N ALA A 80 -4.82 5.12 -6.77
CA ALA A 80 -4.66 4.96 -8.22
C ALA A 80 -4.87 3.50 -8.66
N LEU A 81 -4.46 2.54 -7.83
CA LEU A 81 -4.60 1.11 -8.13
C LEU A 81 -5.84 0.49 -7.48
N GLY A 82 -6.15 0.89 -6.25
CA GLY A 82 -7.25 0.31 -5.48
C GLY A 82 -8.58 1.03 -5.60
N GLY A 83 -8.57 2.24 -6.16
CA GLY A 83 -9.76 3.08 -6.22
C GLY A 83 -10.08 3.77 -4.90
N ARG A 84 -11.07 4.62 -4.94
CA ARG A 84 -11.57 5.34 -3.75
C ARG A 84 -13.05 5.60 -3.90
N GLN A 85 -13.85 5.12 -2.95
CA GLN A 85 -15.31 5.30 -2.97
C GLN A 85 -15.91 4.92 -4.32
N VAL A 86 -16.47 5.89 -5.04
CA VAL A 86 -17.10 5.68 -6.34
C VAL A 86 -16.10 5.63 -7.51
N ARG A 87 -14.83 5.95 -7.26
CA ARG A 87 -13.82 5.88 -8.31
C ARG A 87 -13.26 4.47 -8.40
N PRO A 88 -13.38 3.80 -9.55
CA PRO A 88 -12.79 2.47 -9.71
C PRO A 88 -11.27 2.55 -9.71
N GLY A 89 -10.64 1.53 -9.14
CA GLY A 89 -9.20 1.35 -9.25
C GLY A 89 -8.83 0.67 -10.55
N SER A 90 -7.55 0.40 -10.72
CA SER A 90 -7.00 -0.35 -11.84
C SER A 90 -6.65 -1.76 -11.41
N LEU A 91 -6.98 -2.76 -12.24
CA LEU A 91 -6.53 -4.13 -12.03
C LEU A 91 -5.17 -4.41 -12.69
N HIS A 92 -4.68 -3.47 -13.48
CA HIS A 92 -3.37 -3.60 -14.12
C HIS A 92 -2.23 -3.50 -13.10
N PRO A 93 -1.05 -4.09 -13.41
CA PRO A 93 0.12 -3.91 -12.55
C PRO A 93 0.56 -2.44 -12.52
N PRO A 94 1.38 -2.04 -11.53
CA PRO A 94 1.86 -0.68 -11.47
C PRO A 94 2.65 -0.30 -12.72
N THR A 95 2.48 0.94 -13.16
CA THR A 95 3.24 1.48 -14.30
C THR A 95 4.69 1.77 -13.86
N PRO A 96 5.63 1.94 -14.81
CA PRO A 96 6.98 2.39 -14.46
C PRO A 96 7.00 3.69 -13.66
N GLU A 97 6.06 4.59 -13.91
CA GLU A 97 5.90 5.82 -13.14
C GLU A 97 5.52 5.55 -11.69
N HIS A 98 4.56 4.64 -11.46
CA HIS A 98 4.17 4.23 -10.12
C HIS A 98 5.35 3.64 -9.36
N THR A 99 6.13 2.79 -10.01
CA THR A 99 7.31 2.16 -9.40
C THR A 99 8.35 3.21 -9.02
N ARG A 100 8.62 4.18 -9.89
CA ARG A 100 9.55 5.27 -9.59
C ARG A 100 9.10 6.09 -8.40
N ARG A 101 7.82 6.43 -8.33
CA ARG A 101 7.26 7.19 -7.22
C ARG A 101 7.39 6.45 -5.90
N LYS A 102 7.09 5.15 -5.90
CA LYS A 102 7.23 4.34 -4.71
C LYS A 102 8.68 4.28 -4.23
N LEU A 103 9.63 4.07 -5.13
CA LEU A 103 11.05 4.04 -4.79
C LEU A 103 11.54 5.37 -4.24
N ALA A 104 11.08 6.49 -4.81
CA ALA A 104 11.42 7.83 -4.31
C ALA A 104 10.86 8.05 -2.91
N ILE A 105 9.64 7.59 -2.64
CA ILE A 105 9.00 7.66 -1.33
C ILE A 105 9.79 6.85 -0.31
N GLU A 106 10.14 5.60 -0.64
CA GLU A 106 10.91 4.72 0.23
C GLU A 106 12.28 5.31 0.57
N ASP A 107 12.97 5.86 -0.42
CA ASP A 107 14.27 6.49 -0.23
C ASP A 107 14.17 7.72 0.68
N ARG A 108 13.18 8.56 0.48
CA ARG A 108 12.94 9.72 1.32
C ARG A 108 12.60 9.32 2.75
N LEU A 109 11.79 8.28 2.93
CA LEU A 109 11.44 7.75 4.24
C LEU A 109 12.69 7.24 4.97
N ASP A 110 13.54 6.49 4.28
CA ASP A 110 14.80 5.99 4.85
C ASP A 110 15.68 7.14 5.33
N ARG A 111 15.79 8.21 4.56
CA ARG A 111 16.57 9.39 4.92
C ARG A 111 16.02 10.08 6.18
N ILE A 112 14.71 10.28 6.24
CA ILE A 112 14.07 10.92 7.39
C ILE A 112 14.25 10.08 8.65
N LEU A 113 14.01 8.77 8.57
CA LEU A 113 14.13 7.87 9.72
C LEU A 113 15.58 7.71 10.19
N SER A 114 16.53 7.70 9.27
CA SER A 114 17.97 7.66 9.61
C SER A 114 18.43 8.94 10.28
N SER A 115 18.00 10.09 9.78
CA SER A 115 18.32 11.39 10.39
C SER A 115 17.77 11.49 11.81
N ALA A 116 16.55 11.02 12.03
CA ALA A 116 15.93 11.02 13.36
C ALA A 116 16.68 10.13 14.36
N ARG A 117 17.32 9.04 13.89
CA ARG A 117 18.15 8.18 14.76
C ARG A 117 19.45 8.85 15.13
N ASP A 118 20.07 9.59 14.20
CA ASP A 118 21.34 10.24 14.43
C ASP A 118 21.24 11.43 15.41
N ASP A 119 20.04 12.00 15.55
CA ASP A 119 19.78 13.11 16.46
C ASP A 119 19.51 12.68 17.92
N ARG A 120 19.60 11.39 18.20
CA ARG A 120 19.38 10.86 19.55
C ARG A 120 20.71 10.65 20.31
#